data_a0b6588e5125a2a87c4a201b2262f7c7
#
_entry.id   a0b6588e5125a2a87c4a201b2262f7c7
#
_cell.length_a   1.000
_cell.length_b   1.000
_cell.length_c   1.000
_cell.angle_alpha   90.00
_cell.angle_beta   90.00
_cell.angle_gamma   90.00
#
_symmetry.space_group_name_H-M   'P 1'
#
loop_
_entity.id
_entity.type
_entity.pdbx_description
1 polymer ?
#
loop_
_entity_poly.entity_id
_entity_poly.type
_entity_poly.pdbx_seq_one_letter_code
_entity_poly.pdbx_strand_id
1 'polypeptide(L)'
;MSNNNIGLAPDKSLELAAKLNVLLANYQVFYANSRAIHWNIKGEKFFELHQKFEELYLDSFEKIDEIAERILTLGHSPSHT
;
A
#
# COMPACT_ATOMS: atom_id res chain seq x y z
N MET A 1 -2.13 7.45 22.77
CA MET A 1 -3.51 7.48 22.76
C MET A 1 -4.12 6.19 22.29
N SER A 2 -5.09 5.81 22.91
CA SER A 2 -5.55 4.45 22.80
C SER A 2 -6.93 4.28 22.15
N ASN A 3 -7.57 5.36 21.74
CA ASN A 3 -8.88 5.24 21.11
C ASN A 3 -8.75 4.72 19.71
N ASN A 4 -9.51 3.70 19.40
CA ASN A 4 -9.65 3.21 18.06
C ASN A 4 -11.13 2.88 17.83
N ASN A 5 -11.53 2.84 16.56
CA ASN A 5 -12.94 2.74 16.21
C ASN A 5 -13.46 1.30 16.17
N ILE A 6 -12.60 0.33 16.40
CA ILE A 6 -12.99 -1.08 16.33
C ILE A 6 -12.93 -1.79 17.68
N GLY A 7 -12.65 -1.05 18.76
CA GLY A 7 -12.72 -1.59 20.09
C GLY A 7 -11.61 -2.54 20.51
N LEU A 8 -10.48 -2.54 19.81
CA LEU A 8 -9.32 -3.36 20.21
C LEU A 8 -8.63 -2.75 21.40
N ALA A 9 -8.00 -3.59 22.23
CA ALA A 9 -7.14 -3.12 23.31
C ALA A 9 -5.99 -2.29 22.72
N PRO A 10 -5.52 -1.25 23.43
CA PRO A 10 -4.49 -0.35 22.90
C PRO A 10 -3.21 -1.04 22.47
N ASP A 11 -2.73 -2.05 23.20
CA ASP A 11 -1.51 -2.77 22.84
C ASP A 11 -1.69 -3.62 21.59
N LYS A 12 -2.86 -4.21 21.41
CA LYS A 12 -3.19 -4.97 20.22
C LYS A 12 -3.32 -4.06 19.00
N SER A 13 -3.93 -2.91 19.20
CA SER A 13 -4.08 -1.90 18.16
C SER A 13 -2.72 -1.42 17.67
N LEU A 14 -1.80 -1.15 18.59
CA LEU A 14 -0.44 -0.72 18.26
C LEU A 14 0.31 -1.80 17.48
N GLU A 15 0.21 -3.04 17.92
CA GLU A 15 0.87 -4.16 17.27
C GLU A 15 0.35 -4.34 15.83
N LEU A 16 -0.96 -4.28 15.67
CA LEU A 16 -1.56 -4.43 14.34
C LEU A 16 -1.19 -3.27 13.43
N ALA A 17 -1.19 -2.04 13.96
CA ALA A 17 -0.80 -0.86 13.19
C ALA A 17 0.65 -0.96 12.72
N ALA A 18 1.55 -1.48 13.56
CA ALA A 18 2.95 -1.66 13.18
C ALA A 18 3.08 -2.64 12.02
N LYS A 19 2.36 -3.75 12.07
CA LYS A 19 2.37 -4.73 10.98
C LYS A 19 1.79 -4.18 9.68
N LEU A 20 0.71 -3.41 9.79
CA LEU A 20 0.11 -2.77 8.62
C LEU A 20 1.03 -1.73 8.01
N ASN A 21 1.80 -1.01 8.83
CA ASN A 21 2.75 -0.04 8.31
C ASN A 21 3.89 -0.71 7.54
N VAL A 22 4.35 -1.89 7.97
CA VAL A 22 5.33 -2.66 7.20
C VAL A 22 4.73 -3.07 5.86
N LEU A 23 3.50 -3.56 5.86
CA LEU A 23 2.83 -3.95 4.63
C LEU A 23 2.63 -2.75 3.70
N LEU A 24 2.25 -1.62 4.26
CA LEU A 24 2.08 -0.38 3.51
C LEU A 24 3.37 0.02 2.81
N ALA A 25 4.49 -0.01 3.53
CA ALA A 25 5.80 0.33 2.96
C ALA A 25 6.15 -0.59 1.79
N ASN A 26 5.87 -1.89 1.93
CA ASN A 26 6.13 -2.85 0.87
C ASN A 26 5.29 -2.57 -0.38
N TYR A 27 4.02 -2.21 -0.20
CA TYR A 27 3.17 -1.87 -1.33
C TYR A 27 3.59 -0.55 -1.98
N GLN A 28 4.08 0.41 -1.21
CA GLN A 28 4.59 1.66 -1.77
C GLN A 28 5.80 1.43 -2.67
N VAL A 29 6.72 0.55 -2.24
CA VAL A 29 7.87 0.17 -3.06
C VAL A 29 7.41 -0.56 -4.32
N PHE A 30 6.49 -1.50 -4.19
CA PHE A 30 5.98 -2.26 -5.33
C PHE A 30 5.28 -1.34 -6.33
N TYR A 31 4.49 -0.40 -5.83
CA TYR A 31 3.81 0.58 -6.66
C TYR A 31 4.83 1.41 -7.45
N ALA A 32 5.84 1.94 -6.77
CA ALA A 32 6.85 2.77 -7.42
C ALA A 32 7.63 1.98 -8.48
N ASN A 33 8.00 0.75 -8.18
CA ASN A 33 8.74 -0.09 -9.11
C ASN A 33 7.89 -0.47 -10.33
N SER A 34 6.64 -0.86 -10.11
CA SER A 34 5.73 -1.23 -11.20
C SER A 34 5.48 -0.04 -12.12
N ARG A 35 5.33 1.13 -11.54
CA ARG A 35 5.10 2.34 -12.32
C ARG A 35 6.33 2.72 -13.14
N ALA A 36 7.51 2.61 -12.56
CA ALA A 36 8.76 2.90 -13.26
C ALA A 36 8.96 1.94 -14.43
N ILE A 37 8.70 0.66 -14.22
CA ILE A 37 8.79 -0.35 -15.28
C ILE A 37 7.77 -0.04 -16.39
N HIS A 38 6.55 0.30 -16.01
CA HIS A 38 5.50 0.65 -16.96
C HIS A 38 5.96 1.78 -17.90
N TRP A 39 6.63 2.78 -17.35
CA TRP A 39 7.09 3.92 -18.15
C TRP A 39 8.28 3.59 -19.05
N ASN A 40 9.04 2.54 -18.72
CA ASN A 40 10.28 2.23 -19.42
C ASN A 40 10.21 1.02 -20.33
N ILE A 41 9.05 0.38 -20.44
CA ILE A 41 8.89 -0.76 -21.34
C ILE A 41 8.86 -0.29 -22.78
N LYS A 42 9.64 -0.96 -23.62
CA LYS A 42 9.75 -0.67 -25.06
C LYS A 42 9.83 -1.98 -25.83
N GLY A 43 9.60 -1.91 -27.14
CA GLY A 43 9.75 -3.04 -28.02
C GLY A 43 8.44 -3.65 -28.47
N GLU A 44 8.50 -4.85 -29.04
CA GLU A 44 7.36 -5.48 -29.69
C GLU A 44 6.21 -5.80 -28.74
N LYS A 45 6.53 -6.08 -27.48
CA LYS A 45 5.51 -6.40 -26.48
C LYS A 45 5.12 -5.20 -25.64
N PHE A 46 5.42 -4.03 -26.12
CA PHE A 46 5.16 -2.80 -25.38
C PHE A 46 3.72 -2.72 -24.87
N PHE A 47 2.73 -2.95 -25.73
CA PHE A 47 1.34 -2.78 -25.32
C PHE A 47 0.91 -3.78 -24.26
N GLU A 48 1.28 -5.06 -24.44
CA GLU A 48 0.92 -6.09 -23.48
C GLU A 48 1.54 -5.86 -22.12
N LEU A 49 2.85 -5.61 -22.08
CA LEU A 49 3.56 -5.41 -20.83
C LEU A 49 3.18 -4.09 -20.18
N HIS A 50 3.02 -3.05 -20.99
CA HIS A 50 2.60 -1.74 -20.50
C HIS A 50 1.27 -1.86 -19.77
N GLN A 51 0.30 -2.54 -20.36
CA GLN A 51 -1.00 -2.75 -19.77
C GLN A 51 -0.93 -3.58 -18.48
N LYS A 52 -0.10 -4.63 -18.47
CA LYS A 52 0.06 -5.47 -17.28
C LYS A 52 0.64 -4.70 -16.11
N PHE A 53 1.68 -3.91 -16.37
CA PHE A 53 2.28 -3.12 -15.29
C PHE A 53 1.37 -1.98 -14.84
N GLU A 54 0.55 -1.45 -15.74
CA GLU A 54 -0.46 -0.47 -15.37
C GLU A 54 -1.48 -1.09 -14.41
N GLU A 55 -1.97 -2.28 -14.71
CA GLU A 55 -2.89 -3.00 -13.82
C GLU A 55 -2.27 -3.23 -12.44
N LEU A 56 -0.98 -3.62 -12.43
CA LEU A 56 -0.29 -3.89 -11.18
C LEU A 56 -0.14 -2.65 -10.31
N TYR A 57 0.27 -1.52 -10.88
CA TYR A 57 0.46 -0.35 -10.03
C TYR A 57 -0.88 0.29 -9.63
N LEU A 58 -1.92 0.17 -10.45
CA LEU A 58 -3.24 0.65 -10.07
C LEU A 58 -3.81 -0.19 -8.92
N ASP A 59 -3.63 -1.52 -8.98
CA ASP A 59 -4.05 -2.40 -7.89
C ASP A 59 -3.28 -2.07 -6.61
N SER A 60 -1.98 -1.83 -6.73
CA SER A 60 -1.15 -1.47 -5.58
C SER A 60 -1.59 -0.14 -4.97
N PHE A 61 -1.98 0.81 -5.79
CA PHE A 61 -2.48 2.10 -5.33
C PHE A 61 -3.74 1.91 -4.48
N GLU A 62 -4.66 1.06 -4.92
CA GLU A 62 -5.86 0.75 -4.15
C GLU A 62 -5.52 0.08 -2.82
N LYS A 63 -4.56 -0.86 -2.83
CA LYS A 63 -4.14 -1.53 -1.60
C LYS A 63 -3.50 -0.56 -0.62
N ILE A 64 -2.71 0.38 -1.12
CA ILE A 64 -2.10 1.43 -0.30
C ILE A 64 -3.18 2.24 0.40
N ASP A 65 -4.20 2.65 -0.32
CA ASP A 65 -5.32 3.40 0.24
C ASP A 65 -6.05 2.59 1.31
N GLU A 66 -6.37 1.35 1.01
CA GLU A 66 -7.08 0.48 1.96
C GLU A 66 -6.29 0.26 3.23
N ILE A 67 -4.98 0.02 3.11
CA ILE A 67 -4.12 -0.20 4.28
C ILE A 67 -4.01 1.06 5.11
N ALA A 68 -3.82 2.21 4.45
CA ALA A 68 -3.72 3.48 5.15
C ALA A 68 -5.01 3.78 5.93
N GLU A 69 -6.16 3.53 5.33
CA GLU A 69 -7.45 3.73 6.01
C GLU A 69 -7.61 2.80 7.19
N ARG A 70 -7.14 1.57 7.08
CA ARG A 70 -7.19 0.60 8.16
C ARG A 70 -6.34 1.06 9.34
N ILE A 71 -5.15 1.60 9.06
CA ILE A 71 -4.27 2.13 10.10
C ILE A 71 -4.94 3.30 10.82
N LEU A 72 -5.58 4.20 10.07
CA LEU A 72 -6.32 5.32 10.66
C LEU A 72 -7.47 4.83 11.53
N THR A 73 -8.16 3.78 11.10
CA THR A 73 -9.25 3.18 11.87
C THR A 73 -8.78 2.66 13.21
N LEU A 74 -7.53 2.18 13.29
CA LEU A 74 -6.93 1.72 14.53
C LEU A 74 -6.49 2.87 15.44
N GLY A 75 -6.60 4.11 15.00
CA GLY A 75 -6.21 5.27 15.78
C GLY A 75 -4.73 5.63 15.67
N HIS A 76 -4.08 5.17 14.60
CA HIS A 76 -2.65 5.43 14.38
C HIS A 76 -2.46 6.14 13.05
N SER A 77 -1.24 6.60 12.80
CA SER A 77 -0.91 7.29 11.55
C SER A 77 -0.22 6.33 10.58
N PRO A 78 -0.60 6.35 9.29
CA PRO A 78 0.12 5.58 8.29
C PRO A 78 1.49 6.18 8.01
N SER A 79 2.43 5.31 7.64
CA SER A 79 3.78 5.75 7.27
C SER A 79 3.78 6.39 5.89
N HIS A 80 4.72 7.31 5.71
CA HIS A 80 4.98 7.93 4.41
C HIS A 80 6.38 7.58 3.95
N THR A 81 6.55 7.27 2.69
CA THR A 81 7.88 7.08 2.08
C THR A 81 7.94 7.74 0.72
#